data_f83a848cabf33b485e12951712b2d786
#
_entry.id   f83a848cabf33b485e12951712b2d786
#
_cell.length_a   1.000
_cell.length_b   1.000
_cell.length_c   1.000
_cell.angle_alpha   90.00
_cell.angle_beta   90.00
_cell.angle_gamma   90.00
#
_symmetry.space_group_name_H-M   'P 1'
#
loop_
_entity.id
_entity.type
_entity.pdbx_description
1 polymer ?
#
loop_
_entity_poly.entity_id
_entity_poly.type
_entity_poly.pdbx_seq_one_letter_code
_entity_poly.pdbx_strand_id
1 'polypeptide(L)'
;MKDFVYLASQSPRRRQLLEQMGVRYELLLATPDEDTELLERVMPGEAPLTYVKRVTQLKLEAAVLRMQKRQLPLAPVLCADTTVALGRNILGKPENEQDALRFLKTLSGQTHRVLTAVAVASGRRRLLSVSVSKVSFAPMKLSEIKAYVATGEPFGKAGAYGIQGLAACHISAIQGSYTGIMGLPIFETAELLKQL
;
A
#
# COMPACT_ATOMS: atom_id res chain seq x y z
N MET A 1 11.24 16.57 -20.08
CA MET A 1 10.54 15.76 -19.05
C MET A 1 10.90 16.38 -17.69
N LYS A 2 9.95 16.58 -16.79
CA LYS A 2 10.30 17.08 -15.44
C LYS A 2 11.03 15.99 -14.68
N ASP A 3 12.08 16.40 -13.97
CA ASP A 3 12.99 15.50 -13.26
C ASP A 3 12.42 14.96 -11.95
N PHE A 4 11.09 14.98 -11.76
CA PHE A 4 10.42 14.52 -10.55
C PHE A 4 9.03 13.96 -10.84
N VAL A 5 8.46 13.22 -9.88
CA VAL A 5 7.08 12.73 -9.89
C VAL A 5 6.28 13.35 -8.75
N TYR A 6 4.98 13.54 -8.91
CA TYR A 6 4.08 13.81 -7.80
C TYR A 6 3.72 12.49 -7.10
N LEU A 7 4.06 12.37 -5.82
CA LEU A 7 3.65 11.24 -4.99
C LEU A 7 2.34 11.56 -4.28
N ALA A 8 1.25 10.91 -4.69
CA ALA A 8 -0.05 11.02 -4.04
C ALA A 8 -0.19 9.99 -2.91
N SER A 9 0.62 10.11 -1.88
CA SER A 9 0.60 9.22 -0.71
C SER A 9 1.15 9.89 0.54
N GLN A 10 0.48 9.66 1.67
CA GLN A 10 0.97 10.08 3.00
C GLN A 10 2.00 9.09 3.58
N SER A 11 2.16 7.90 2.99
CA SER A 11 3.00 6.83 3.53
C SER A 11 4.49 7.22 3.56
N PRO A 12 5.13 7.28 4.75
CA PRO A 12 6.56 7.55 4.86
C PRO A 12 7.40 6.44 4.21
N ARG A 13 6.90 5.19 4.20
CA ARG A 13 7.58 4.06 3.57
C ARG A 13 7.69 4.21 2.05
N ARG A 14 6.64 4.71 1.39
CA ARG A 14 6.67 4.97 -0.06
C ARG A 14 7.65 6.08 -0.42
N ARG A 15 7.76 7.11 0.41
CA ARG A 15 8.77 8.17 0.26
C ARG A 15 10.17 7.59 0.33
N GLN A 16 10.47 6.84 1.39
CA GLN A 16 11.75 6.15 1.56
C GLN A 16 12.11 5.26 0.36
N LEU A 17 11.15 4.52 -0.19
CA LEU A 17 11.38 3.65 -1.35
C LEU A 17 11.63 4.44 -2.64
N LEU A 18 10.99 5.59 -2.86
CA LEU A 18 11.32 6.49 -3.98
C LEU A 18 12.72 7.11 -3.81
N GLU A 19 13.09 7.50 -2.60
CA GLU A 19 14.44 7.98 -2.29
C GLU A 19 15.50 6.90 -2.57
N GLN A 20 15.23 5.65 -2.18
CA GLN A 20 16.09 4.49 -2.50
C GLN A 20 16.26 4.29 -4.02
N MET A 21 15.23 4.60 -4.81
CA MET A 21 15.28 4.54 -6.27
C MET A 21 16.01 5.73 -6.91
N GLY A 22 16.39 6.76 -6.14
CA GLY A 22 16.91 8.01 -6.64
C GLY A 22 15.86 8.86 -7.40
N VAL A 23 14.58 8.58 -7.20
CA VAL A 23 13.49 9.31 -7.85
C VAL A 23 13.13 10.53 -7.01
N ARG A 24 13.32 11.73 -7.59
CA ARG A 24 12.85 12.97 -6.96
C ARG A 24 11.33 13.02 -6.98
N TYR A 25 10.71 13.44 -5.89
CA TYR A 25 9.27 13.56 -5.79
C TYR A 25 8.82 14.81 -5.05
N GLU A 26 7.61 15.26 -5.36
CA GLU A 26 6.86 16.25 -4.60
C GLU A 26 5.57 15.61 -4.07
N LEU A 27 5.16 15.98 -2.86
CA LEU A 27 3.93 15.43 -2.27
C LEU A 27 2.70 16.09 -2.88
N LEU A 28 1.76 15.26 -3.35
CA LEU A 28 0.45 15.68 -3.85
C LEU A 28 -0.66 15.11 -2.96
N LEU A 29 -0.70 15.58 -1.71
CA LEU A 29 -1.62 15.06 -0.70
C LEU A 29 -3.05 15.58 -0.91
N ALA A 30 -4.04 14.74 -0.57
CA ALA A 30 -5.43 15.13 -0.49
C ALA A 30 -5.63 16.21 0.57
N THR A 31 -6.60 17.08 0.34
CA THR A 31 -7.09 18.04 1.34
C THR A 31 -8.15 17.39 2.23
N PRO A 32 -8.45 17.93 3.42
CA PRO A 32 -9.44 17.34 4.33
C PRO A 32 -10.84 17.19 3.74
N ASP A 33 -11.18 18.01 2.75
CA ASP A 33 -12.45 17.97 2.02
C ASP A 33 -12.52 16.87 0.93
N GLU A 34 -11.38 16.24 0.62
CA GLU A 34 -11.33 15.11 -0.29
C GLU A 34 -11.48 13.79 0.49
N ASP A 35 -12.66 13.18 0.45
CA ASP A 35 -12.93 11.89 1.10
C ASP A 35 -12.22 10.76 0.36
N THR A 36 -10.97 10.51 0.75
CA THR A 36 -10.18 9.42 0.17
C THR A 36 -10.52 8.06 0.75
N GLU A 37 -11.22 7.98 1.89
CA GLU A 37 -11.61 6.71 2.52
C GLU A 37 -12.72 6.01 1.74
N LEU A 38 -13.63 6.77 1.15
CA LEU A 38 -14.66 6.22 0.25
C LEU A 38 -14.06 5.42 -0.91
N LEU A 39 -12.88 5.81 -1.40
CA LEU A 39 -12.19 5.10 -2.47
C LEU A 39 -11.72 3.71 -2.03
N GLU A 40 -11.44 3.52 -0.73
CA GLU A 40 -10.94 2.28 -0.12
C GLU A 40 -12.09 1.33 0.31
N ARG A 41 -13.35 1.67 0.06
CA ARG A 41 -14.48 0.80 0.43
C ARG A 41 -14.47 -0.50 -0.37
N VAL A 42 -14.47 -1.64 0.35
CA VAL A 42 -14.58 -2.97 -0.27
C VAL A 42 -16.00 -3.19 -0.79
N MET A 43 -16.13 -3.63 -2.04
CA MET A 43 -17.43 -3.96 -2.64
C MET A 43 -17.83 -5.41 -2.30
N PRO A 44 -19.13 -5.72 -2.16
CA PRO A 44 -19.58 -7.09 -1.89
C PRO A 44 -19.01 -8.09 -2.90
N GLY A 45 -18.37 -9.17 -2.41
CA GLY A 45 -17.80 -10.22 -3.24
C GLY A 45 -16.53 -9.84 -4.02
N GLU A 46 -16.00 -8.64 -3.85
CA GLU A 46 -14.84 -8.17 -4.58
C GLU A 46 -13.58 -8.99 -4.25
N ALA A 47 -12.90 -9.47 -5.29
CA ALA A 47 -11.64 -10.20 -5.13
C ALA A 47 -10.50 -9.24 -4.76
N PRO A 48 -9.53 -9.65 -3.90
CA PRO A 48 -8.43 -8.78 -3.48
C PRO A 48 -7.63 -8.13 -4.62
N LEU A 49 -7.41 -8.85 -5.72
CA LEU A 49 -6.71 -8.32 -6.90
C LEU A 49 -7.54 -7.24 -7.62
N THR A 50 -8.84 -7.43 -7.73
CA THR A 50 -9.76 -6.44 -8.32
C THR A 50 -9.80 -5.19 -7.45
N TYR A 51 -9.95 -5.38 -6.14
CA TYR A 51 -9.96 -4.31 -5.16
C TYR A 51 -8.71 -3.43 -5.24
N VAL A 52 -7.51 -4.02 -5.11
CA VAL A 52 -6.28 -3.22 -5.10
C VAL A 52 -6.06 -2.44 -6.39
N LYS A 53 -6.42 -3.02 -7.55
CA LYS A 53 -6.37 -2.33 -8.84
C LYS A 53 -7.33 -1.16 -8.90
N ARG A 54 -8.61 -1.39 -8.56
CA ARG A 54 -9.66 -0.37 -8.58
C ARG A 54 -9.31 0.80 -7.66
N VAL A 55 -8.95 0.51 -6.42
CA VAL A 55 -8.59 1.55 -5.44
C VAL A 55 -7.39 2.37 -5.93
N THR A 56 -6.36 1.72 -6.46
CA THR A 56 -5.18 2.42 -6.97
C THR A 56 -5.52 3.32 -8.17
N GLN A 57 -6.37 2.85 -9.09
CA GLN A 57 -6.83 3.66 -10.23
C GLN A 57 -7.65 4.86 -9.77
N LEU A 58 -8.60 4.67 -8.85
CA LEU A 58 -9.41 5.77 -8.31
C LEU A 58 -8.55 6.83 -7.60
N LYS A 59 -7.56 6.39 -6.81
CA LYS A 59 -6.58 7.30 -6.17
C LYS A 59 -5.76 8.07 -7.20
N LEU A 60 -5.35 7.40 -8.29
CA LEU A 60 -4.60 8.05 -9.36
C LEU A 60 -5.41 9.14 -10.04
N GLU A 61 -6.67 8.85 -10.42
CA GLU A 61 -7.52 9.85 -11.08
C GLU A 61 -7.84 11.01 -10.15
N ALA A 62 -8.13 10.75 -8.87
CA ALA A 62 -8.32 11.82 -7.88
C ALA A 62 -7.08 12.71 -7.76
N ALA A 63 -5.88 12.11 -7.78
CA ALA A 63 -4.62 12.86 -7.70
C ALA A 63 -4.34 13.67 -8.97
N VAL A 64 -4.64 13.14 -10.15
CA VAL A 64 -4.53 13.89 -11.41
C VAL A 64 -5.46 15.10 -11.41
N LEU A 65 -6.72 14.93 -11.00
CA LEU A 65 -7.68 16.02 -10.87
C LEU A 65 -7.20 17.08 -9.86
N ARG A 66 -6.60 16.65 -8.75
CA ARG A 66 -6.00 17.54 -7.73
C ARG A 66 -4.87 18.37 -8.30
N MET A 67 -3.96 17.74 -9.06
CA MET A 67 -2.88 18.44 -9.76
C MET A 67 -3.44 19.53 -10.69
N GLN A 68 -4.46 19.19 -11.48
CA GLN A 68 -5.12 20.12 -12.41
C GLN A 68 -5.82 21.27 -11.68
N LYS A 69 -6.63 20.96 -10.65
CA LYS A 69 -7.33 21.98 -9.85
C LYS A 69 -6.39 22.97 -9.18
N ARG A 70 -5.22 22.50 -8.73
CA ARG A 70 -4.18 23.33 -8.13
C ARG A 70 -3.29 24.04 -9.16
N GLN A 71 -3.57 23.86 -10.45
CA GLN A 71 -2.78 24.43 -11.56
C GLN A 71 -1.27 24.16 -11.42
N LEU A 72 -0.93 22.97 -10.90
CA LEU A 72 0.45 22.58 -10.71
C LEU A 72 1.12 22.26 -12.05
N PRO A 73 2.44 22.46 -12.14
CA PRO A 73 3.21 22.10 -13.33
C PRO A 73 2.98 20.63 -13.74
N LEU A 74 2.81 20.37 -15.05
CA LEU A 74 2.62 19.00 -15.54
C LEU A 74 3.86 18.15 -15.24
N ALA A 75 3.67 17.10 -14.47
CA ALA A 75 4.66 16.06 -14.16
C ALA A 75 3.92 14.72 -13.95
N PRO A 76 4.63 13.58 -14.00
CA PRO A 76 4.01 12.29 -13.71
C PRO A 76 3.43 12.25 -12.29
N VAL A 77 2.25 11.64 -12.15
CA VAL A 77 1.60 11.40 -10.84
C VAL A 77 1.70 9.93 -10.52
N LEU A 78 2.20 9.58 -9.34
CA LEU A 78 2.36 8.22 -8.85
C LEU A 78 1.48 7.97 -7.64
N CYS A 79 0.68 6.91 -7.70
CA CYS A 79 -0.10 6.36 -6.60
C CYS A 79 0.22 4.89 -6.39
N ALA A 80 0.02 4.40 -5.18
CA ALA A 80 0.05 2.99 -4.86
C ALA A 80 -0.97 2.66 -3.78
N ASP A 81 -1.46 1.42 -3.79
CA ASP A 81 -2.27 0.86 -2.72
C ASP A 81 -1.77 -0.53 -2.34
N THR A 82 -1.94 -0.90 -1.06
CA THR A 82 -1.47 -2.17 -0.53
C THR A 82 -2.58 -2.86 0.23
N THR A 83 -2.84 -4.10 -0.13
CA THR A 83 -3.91 -4.93 0.43
C THR A 83 -3.34 -6.23 0.96
N VAL A 84 -3.71 -6.59 2.19
CA VAL A 84 -3.42 -7.90 2.80
C VAL A 84 -4.66 -8.78 2.64
N ALA A 85 -4.46 -10.03 2.19
CA ALA A 85 -5.56 -10.96 1.99
C ALA A 85 -5.23 -12.39 2.40
N LEU A 86 -6.08 -12.99 3.22
CA LEU A 86 -6.07 -14.42 3.52
C LEU A 86 -7.23 -15.10 2.77
N GLY A 87 -6.88 -15.95 1.79
CA GLY A 87 -7.86 -16.47 0.86
C GLY A 87 -8.55 -15.35 0.06
N ARG A 88 -9.86 -15.19 0.22
CA ARG A 88 -10.67 -14.11 -0.38
C ARG A 88 -10.89 -12.93 0.59
N ASN A 89 -10.57 -13.10 1.87
CA ASN A 89 -10.81 -12.07 2.88
C ASN A 89 -9.75 -10.98 2.81
N ILE A 90 -10.18 -9.75 2.64
CA ILE A 90 -9.35 -8.55 2.68
C ILE A 90 -9.22 -8.11 4.13
N LEU A 91 -7.98 -7.94 4.60
CA LEU A 91 -7.66 -7.41 5.92
C LEU A 91 -7.18 -5.97 5.75
N GLY A 92 -8.07 -5.02 6.02
CA GLY A 92 -7.79 -3.59 5.93
C GLY A 92 -6.86 -3.09 7.02
N LYS A 93 -6.88 -1.77 7.24
CA LYS A 93 -6.22 -1.14 8.38
C LYS A 93 -7.09 -1.39 9.64
N PRO A 94 -6.51 -1.77 10.78
CA PRO A 94 -7.29 -1.91 12.02
C PRO A 94 -7.78 -0.54 12.48
N GLU A 95 -9.05 -0.43 12.83
CA GLU A 95 -9.66 0.79 13.36
C GLU A 95 -9.34 0.98 14.85
N ASN A 96 -9.15 -0.14 15.56
CA ASN A 96 -8.93 -0.19 16.99
C ASN A 96 -8.08 -1.41 17.39
N GLU A 97 -7.78 -1.52 18.69
CA GLU A 97 -6.99 -2.61 19.25
C GLU A 97 -7.63 -3.99 19.02
N GLN A 98 -8.96 -4.09 19.12
CA GLN A 98 -9.69 -5.34 18.92
C GLN A 98 -9.55 -5.84 17.48
N ASP A 99 -9.62 -4.94 16.50
CA ASP A 99 -9.39 -5.26 15.09
C ASP A 99 -7.95 -5.73 14.85
N ALA A 100 -6.96 -5.04 15.43
CA ALA A 100 -5.57 -5.43 15.33
C ALA A 100 -5.34 -6.83 15.90
N LEU A 101 -5.88 -7.11 17.10
CA LEU A 101 -5.82 -8.44 17.72
C LEU A 101 -6.50 -9.51 16.83
N ARG A 102 -7.66 -9.21 16.27
CA ARG A 102 -8.40 -10.13 15.39
C ARG A 102 -7.61 -10.44 14.12
N PHE A 103 -7.04 -9.42 13.45
CA PHE A 103 -6.26 -9.62 12.23
C PHE A 103 -5.00 -10.45 12.50
N LEU A 104 -4.25 -10.13 13.54
CA LEU A 104 -3.02 -10.88 13.88
C LEU A 104 -3.32 -12.33 14.31
N LYS A 105 -4.41 -12.57 15.04
CA LYS A 105 -4.87 -13.95 15.33
C LYS A 105 -5.20 -14.71 14.05
N THR A 106 -5.84 -14.06 13.09
CA THR A 106 -6.19 -14.66 11.79
C THR A 106 -4.95 -14.99 10.97
N LEU A 107 -3.89 -14.17 11.06
CA LEU A 107 -2.65 -14.35 10.31
C LEU A 107 -1.66 -15.29 11.00
N SER A 108 -1.75 -15.49 12.32
CA SER A 108 -0.87 -16.36 13.11
C SER A 108 -0.85 -17.78 12.55
N GLY A 109 0.36 -18.30 12.24
CA GLY A 109 0.56 -19.61 11.64
C GLY A 109 0.07 -19.76 10.19
N GLN A 110 -0.28 -18.66 9.52
CA GLN A 110 -0.83 -18.68 8.15
C GLN A 110 0.12 -18.05 7.14
N THR A 111 -0.01 -18.50 5.89
CA THR A 111 0.57 -17.82 4.73
C THR A 111 -0.52 -17.03 4.03
N HIS A 112 -0.32 -15.74 3.92
CA HIS A 112 -1.26 -14.81 3.30
C HIS A 112 -0.61 -14.06 2.14
N ARG A 113 -1.42 -13.34 1.35
CA ARG A 113 -0.94 -12.53 0.24
C ARG A 113 -0.90 -11.05 0.63
N VAL A 114 0.13 -10.37 0.13
CA VAL A 114 0.21 -8.91 0.09
C VAL A 114 0.20 -8.51 -1.37
N LEU A 115 -0.81 -7.75 -1.76
CA LEU A 115 -0.97 -7.24 -3.11
C LEU A 115 -0.73 -5.74 -3.08
N THR A 116 0.26 -5.27 -3.82
CA THR A 116 0.51 -3.84 -3.97
C THR A 116 0.41 -3.46 -5.43
N ALA A 117 -0.56 -2.62 -5.73
CA ALA A 117 -0.69 -1.99 -7.02
C ALA A 117 0.03 -0.64 -7.01
N VAL A 118 0.75 -0.35 -8.07
CA VAL A 118 1.33 0.96 -8.37
C VAL A 118 0.78 1.44 -9.71
N ALA A 119 0.38 2.70 -9.76
CA ALA A 119 -0.11 3.33 -10.97
C ALA A 119 0.55 4.67 -11.20
N VAL A 120 0.81 4.99 -12.47
CA VAL A 120 1.43 6.24 -12.89
C VAL A 120 0.61 6.87 -14.01
N ALA A 121 0.41 8.19 -13.91
CA ALA A 121 -0.23 9.00 -14.94
C ALA A 121 0.77 10.03 -15.50
N SER A 122 0.82 10.17 -16.83
CA SER A 122 1.54 11.25 -17.52
C SER A 122 0.75 11.70 -18.74
N GLY A 123 0.29 12.93 -18.76
CA GLY A 123 -0.65 13.42 -19.78
C GLY A 123 -1.90 12.54 -19.84
N ARG A 124 -2.15 11.90 -20.99
CA ARG A 124 -3.27 10.96 -21.19
C ARG A 124 -2.91 9.50 -20.86
N ARG A 125 -1.63 9.20 -20.66
CA ARG A 125 -1.19 7.83 -20.33
C ARG A 125 -1.58 7.48 -18.91
N ARG A 126 -2.04 6.23 -18.74
CA ARG A 126 -2.36 5.60 -17.46
C ARG A 126 -1.73 4.21 -17.48
N LEU A 127 -0.77 3.99 -16.61
CA LEU A 127 -0.06 2.72 -16.49
C LEU A 127 -0.29 2.16 -15.09
N LEU A 128 -0.45 0.85 -14.98
CA LEU A 128 -0.68 0.16 -13.71
C LEU A 128 0.04 -1.18 -13.73
N SER A 129 0.70 -1.51 -12.62
CA SER A 129 1.27 -2.83 -12.36
C SER A 129 0.88 -3.30 -10.96
N VAL A 130 0.88 -4.62 -10.75
CA VAL A 130 0.57 -5.22 -9.44
C VAL A 130 1.64 -6.23 -9.08
N SER A 131 2.23 -6.03 -7.90
CA SER A 131 3.09 -7.02 -7.25
C SER A 131 2.25 -7.86 -6.28
N VAL A 132 2.38 -9.18 -6.37
CA VAL A 132 1.71 -10.13 -5.46
C VAL A 132 2.78 -10.92 -4.73
N SER A 133 2.84 -10.75 -3.42
CA SER A 133 3.79 -11.44 -2.56
C SER A 133 3.08 -12.32 -1.55
N LYS A 134 3.78 -13.33 -1.01
CA LYS A 134 3.30 -14.15 0.09
C LYS A 134 4.14 -13.88 1.33
N VAL A 135 3.48 -13.84 2.48
CA VAL A 135 4.10 -13.68 3.80
C VAL A 135 3.59 -14.80 4.69
N SER A 136 4.51 -15.54 5.32
CA SER A 136 4.20 -16.62 6.25
C SER A 136 4.52 -16.19 7.67
N PHE A 137 3.49 -16.18 8.53
CA PHE A 137 3.69 -15.98 9.97
C PHE A 137 3.92 -17.32 10.67
N ALA A 138 4.87 -17.34 11.59
CA ALA A 138 4.95 -18.40 12.60
C ALA A 138 3.72 -18.36 13.51
N PRO A 139 3.35 -19.47 14.19
CA PRO A 139 2.32 -19.44 15.22
C PRO A 139 2.70 -18.46 16.33
N MET A 140 1.79 -17.55 16.69
CA MET A 140 1.98 -16.54 17.72
C MET A 140 1.09 -16.83 18.93
N LYS A 141 1.66 -16.76 20.13
CA LYS A 141 0.87 -16.80 21.38
C LYS A 141 0.06 -15.51 21.54
N LEU A 142 -1.07 -15.60 22.23
CA LEU A 142 -1.91 -14.43 22.49
C LEU A 142 -1.16 -13.31 23.23
N SER A 143 -0.23 -13.66 24.13
CA SER A 143 0.63 -12.71 24.83
C SER A 143 1.55 -11.94 23.89
N GLU A 144 2.13 -12.60 22.87
CA GLU A 144 2.99 -11.98 21.87
C GLU A 144 2.20 -11.03 20.96
N ILE A 145 1.00 -11.46 20.54
CA ILE A 145 0.09 -10.62 19.75
C ILE A 145 -0.28 -9.36 20.56
N LYS A 146 -0.68 -9.50 21.84
CA LYS A 146 -1.00 -8.36 22.70
C LYS A 146 0.18 -7.43 22.90
N ALA A 147 1.37 -7.97 23.14
CA ALA A 147 2.60 -7.18 23.29
C ALA A 147 2.90 -6.38 22.01
N TYR A 148 2.75 -7.00 20.84
CA TYR A 148 2.94 -6.31 19.57
C TYR A 148 1.89 -5.22 19.33
N VAL A 149 0.61 -5.49 19.64
CA VAL A 149 -0.45 -4.48 19.48
C VAL A 149 -0.22 -3.27 20.40
N ALA A 150 0.25 -3.51 21.63
CA ALA A 150 0.56 -2.46 22.60
C ALA A 150 1.68 -1.50 22.13
N THR A 151 2.52 -1.89 21.17
CA THR A 151 3.54 -0.99 20.57
C THR A 151 2.96 0.13 19.71
N GLY A 152 1.70 0.02 19.31
CA GLY A 152 1.07 0.93 18.35
C GLY A 152 1.48 0.70 16.89
N GLU A 153 2.48 -0.17 16.62
CA GLU A 153 2.95 -0.43 15.26
C GLU A 153 1.86 -0.94 14.30
N PRO A 154 0.87 -1.75 14.69
CA PRO A 154 -0.19 -2.25 13.82
C PRO A 154 -1.02 -1.19 13.12
N PHE A 155 -1.20 -0.03 13.74
CA PHE A 155 -2.14 0.98 13.26
C PHE A 155 -1.69 1.65 11.97
N GLY A 156 -2.67 1.95 11.10
CA GLY A 156 -2.45 2.55 9.79
C GLY A 156 -1.81 1.60 8.75
N LYS A 157 -1.75 0.28 9.05
CA LYS A 157 -1.17 -0.74 8.16
C LYS A 157 -2.20 -1.81 7.83
N ALA A 158 -2.32 -2.14 6.54
CA ALA A 158 -3.15 -3.27 6.09
C ALA A 158 -2.68 -4.57 6.75
N GLY A 159 -3.63 -5.38 7.25
CA GLY A 159 -3.33 -6.61 7.98
C GLY A 159 -2.73 -6.42 9.37
N ALA A 160 -2.69 -5.17 9.87
CA ALA A 160 -2.18 -4.83 11.21
C ALA A 160 -0.69 -5.13 11.45
N TYR A 161 0.18 -5.05 10.41
CA TYR A 161 1.61 -5.26 10.63
C TYR A 161 2.50 -4.52 9.61
N GLY A 162 3.79 -4.37 9.96
CA GLY A 162 4.82 -3.85 9.08
C GLY A 162 5.97 -4.86 8.93
N ILE A 163 6.28 -5.24 7.66
CA ILE A 163 7.33 -6.23 7.35
C ILE A 163 8.72 -5.82 7.85
N GLN A 164 8.99 -4.53 7.90
CA GLN A 164 10.28 -3.97 8.33
C GLN A 164 10.30 -3.59 9.83
N GLY A 165 9.22 -3.82 10.55
CA GLY A 165 9.10 -3.48 11.97
C GLY A 165 9.21 -4.69 12.89
N LEU A 166 8.67 -4.56 14.09
CA LEU A 166 8.70 -5.60 15.12
C LEU A 166 7.99 -6.89 14.71
N ALA A 167 7.00 -6.81 13.80
CA ALA A 167 6.34 -7.98 13.25
C ALA A 167 7.31 -8.94 12.53
N ALA A 168 8.46 -8.46 12.07
CA ALA A 168 9.48 -9.31 11.44
C ALA A 168 9.95 -10.48 12.32
N CYS A 169 9.88 -10.33 13.65
CA CYS A 169 10.19 -11.42 14.60
C CYS A 169 9.24 -12.62 14.49
N HIS A 170 8.06 -12.40 13.90
CA HIS A 170 7.03 -13.43 13.74
C HIS A 170 6.86 -13.91 12.29
N ILE A 171 7.63 -13.36 11.35
CA ILE A 171 7.56 -13.72 9.92
C ILE A 171 8.64 -14.75 9.62
N SER A 172 8.21 -15.96 9.30
CA SER A 172 9.12 -17.09 9.03
C SER A 172 9.60 -17.14 7.58
N ALA A 173 8.82 -16.60 6.63
CA ALA A 173 9.18 -16.60 5.21
C ALA A 173 8.44 -15.53 4.42
N ILE A 174 9.07 -15.08 3.35
CA ILE A 174 8.45 -14.25 2.31
C ILE A 174 8.76 -14.85 0.93
N GLN A 175 7.82 -14.66 -0.01
CA GLN A 175 8.00 -14.99 -1.42
C GLN A 175 7.48 -13.83 -2.26
N GLY A 176 8.30 -13.31 -3.17
CA GLY A 176 7.98 -12.15 -4.01
C GLY A 176 8.74 -10.88 -3.64
N SER A 177 8.14 -9.72 -3.84
CA SER A 177 8.78 -8.42 -3.67
C SER A 177 8.72 -7.93 -2.21
N TYR A 178 9.88 -7.82 -1.55
CA TYR A 178 9.98 -7.22 -0.22
C TYR A 178 9.48 -5.76 -0.23
N THR A 179 9.90 -4.98 -1.22
CA THR A 179 9.48 -3.56 -1.34
C THR A 179 8.00 -3.42 -1.69
N GLY A 180 7.45 -4.40 -2.43
CA GLY A 180 6.00 -4.51 -2.64
C GLY A 180 5.25 -4.74 -1.32
N ILE A 181 5.76 -5.61 -0.44
CA ILE A 181 5.18 -5.83 0.90
C ILE A 181 5.29 -4.55 1.75
N MET A 182 6.37 -3.79 1.63
CA MET A 182 6.52 -2.49 2.30
C MET A 182 5.53 -1.43 1.81
N GLY A 183 5.01 -1.56 0.58
CA GLY A 183 3.96 -0.68 0.04
C GLY A 183 4.28 0.06 -1.26
N LEU A 184 5.45 -0.17 -1.88
CA LEU A 184 5.80 0.30 -3.22
C LEU A 184 6.73 -0.71 -3.89
N PRO A 185 6.27 -1.48 -4.90
CA PRO A 185 7.11 -2.44 -5.59
C PRO A 185 8.07 -1.71 -6.53
N ILE A 186 9.34 -1.54 -6.12
CA ILE A 186 10.29 -0.66 -6.82
C ILE A 186 10.65 -1.16 -8.22
N PHE A 187 10.68 -2.47 -8.45
CA PHE A 187 10.92 -3.03 -9.78
C PHE A 187 9.81 -2.62 -10.75
N GLU A 188 8.56 -2.90 -10.41
CA GLU A 188 7.39 -2.56 -11.21
C GLU A 188 7.25 -1.04 -11.36
N THR A 189 7.58 -0.28 -10.30
CA THR A 189 7.57 1.18 -10.34
C THR A 189 8.60 1.71 -11.35
N ALA A 190 9.83 1.18 -11.35
CA ALA A 190 10.86 1.56 -12.30
C ALA A 190 10.44 1.24 -13.75
N GLU A 191 9.86 0.06 -13.98
CA GLU A 191 9.38 -0.33 -15.31
C GLU A 191 8.24 0.56 -15.82
N LEU A 192 7.36 1.03 -14.95
CA LEU A 192 6.32 1.99 -15.34
C LEU A 192 6.91 3.37 -15.66
N LEU A 193 7.86 3.85 -14.86
CA LEU A 193 8.48 5.16 -15.08
C LEU A 193 9.31 5.22 -16.37
N LYS A 194 9.95 4.12 -16.79
CA LYS A 194 10.66 4.02 -18.06
C LYS A 194 9.74 4.15 -19.30
N GLN A 195 8.44 3.90 -19.13
CA GLN A 195 7.46 3.94 -20.22
C GLN A 195 6.84 5.34 -20.40
N LEU A 196 7.20 6.32 -19.57
CA LEU A 196 6.68 7.71 -19.65
C LEU A 196 7.50 8.56 -20.62
#